data_b4e360aedf438f2fcc2149426dcb9a30
#
_entry.id   b4e360aedf438f2fcc2149426dcb9a30
#
_cell.length_a   1.000
_cell.length_b   1.000
_cell.length_c   1.000
_cell.angle_alpha   90.00
_cell.angle_beta   90.00
_cell.angle_gamma   90.00
#
_symmetry.space_group_name_H-M   'P 1'
#
loop_
_entity.id
_entity.type
_entity.pdbx_description
1 polymer ?
#
loop_
_entity_poly.entity_id
_entity_poly.type
_entity_poly.pdbx_seq_one_letter_code
_entity_poly.pdbx_strand_id
1 'polypeptide(L)'
;RGLGDVYKRQLTALVILTSGLVDLETGRAAAGIVGSALVGEAFSTVFGSFGPKFIAVSILLFAYSTVLGWSQYGTKAVSYLLGPQAGGAYQAVFVGIMVVGAVMKLDLAWDLSDTFNGLMMLPNLVGVAGLSGTVARITRNYAARVFYGRDVAPLTASAPRPARR
;
A
#
# COMPACT_ATOMS: atom_id res chain seq x y z
N ARG A 1 -5.69 -0.30 -10.86
CA ARG A 1 -5.51 -1.00 -9.55
C ARG A 1 -5.84 -0.14 -8.33
N GLY A 2 -5.63 1.19 -8.34
CA GLY A 2 -5.93 2.08 -7.20
C GLY A 2 -7.41 2.26 -6.86
N LEU A 3 -8.33 2.12 -7.81
CA LEU A 3 -9.75 2.30 -7.58
C LEU A 3 -10.35 1.24 -6.64
N GLY A 4 -9.89 -0.03 -6.70
CA GLY A 4 -10.39 -1.10 -5.85
C GLY A 4 -10.13 -0.88 -4.36
N ASP A 5 -8.99 -0.31 -4.00
CA ASP A 5 -8.64 -0.03 -2.60
C ASP A 5 -9.43 1.16 -2.04
N VAL A 6 -9.70 2.16 -2.88
CA VAL A 6 -10.57 3.30 -2.51
C VAL A 6 -11.98 2.81 -2.21
N TYR A 7 -12.58 2.00 -3.09
CA TYR A 7 -13.93 1.45 -2.87
C TYR A 7 -14.02 0.57 -1.61
N LYS A 8 -13.02 -0.27 -1.34
CA LYS A 8 -13.00 -1.11 -0.13
C LYS A 8 -13.01 -0.25 1.14
N ARG A 9 -12.17 0.78 1.19
CA ARG A 9 -12.11 1.69 2.34
C ARG A 9 -13.40 2.49 2.50
N GLN A 10 -14.00 2.95 1.39
CA GLN A 10 -15.29 3.64 1.41
C GLN A 10 -16.41 2.74 1.92
N LEU A 11 -16.50 1.49 1.48
CA LEU A 11 -17.51 0.55 1.95
C LEU A 11 -17.36 0.26 3.46
N THR A 12 -16.12 0.05 3.94
CA THR A 12 -15.88 -0.13 5.38
C THR A 12 -16.26 1.11 6.17
N ALA A 13 -15.91 2.30 5.69
CA ALA A 13 -16.29 3.56 6.33
C ALA A 13 -17.82 3.74 6.36
N LEU A 14 -18.53 3.44 5.27
CA LEU A 14 -19.98 3.49 5.21
C LEU A 14 -20.63 2.53 6.22
N VAL A 15 -20.14 1.30 6.32
CA VAL A 15 -20.64 0.33 7.31
C VAL A 15 -20.49 0.86 8.73
N ILE A 16 -19.35 1.45 9.07
CA ILE A 16 -19.10 2.02 10.39
C ILE A 16 -20.02 3.23 10.64
N LEU A 17 -20.14 4.15 9.68
CA LEU A 17 -20.97 5.35 9.83
C LEU A 17 -22.48 5.03 9.92
N THR A 18 -22.93 4.01 9.19
CA THR A 18 -24.34 3.60 9.21
C THR A 18 -24.70 2.69 10.39
N SER A 19 -23.72 2.13 11.09
CA SER A 19 -23.94 1.27 12.27
C SER A 19 -24.43 2.02 13.50
N GLY A 20 -24.31 3.37 13.52
CA GLY A 20 -24.63 4.20 14.70
C GLY A 20 -23.60 4.12 15.84
N LEU A 21 -22.46 3.45 15.62
CA LEU A 21 -21.39 3.31 16.62
C LEU A 21 -20.45 4.51 16.65
N VAL A 22 -20.57 5.42 15.69
CA VAL A 22 -19.76 6.64 15.60
C VAL A 22 -20.68 7.83 15.67
N ASP A 23 -20.39 8.74 16.59
CA ASP A 23 -21.03 10.04 16.66
C ASP A 23 -20.55 10.89 15.49
N LEU A 24 -21.47 11.26 14.60
CA LEU A 24 -21.17 12.01 13.39
C LEU A 24 -20.78 13.47 13.67
N GLU A 25 -21.15 14.03 14.82
CA GLU A 25 -20.81 15.41 15.18
C GLU A 25 -19.38 15.49 15.73
N THR A 26 -19.01 14.53 16.59
CA THR A 26 -17.69 14.53 17.24
C THR A 26 -16.66 13.69 16.52
N GLY A 27 -17.07 12.81 15.59
CA GLY A 27 -16.21 11.85 14.91
C GLY A 27 -15.64 10.75 15.81
N ARG A 28 -16.18 10.60 17.03
CA ARG A 28 -15.67 9.64 18.00
C ARG A 28 -16.52 8.37 18.02
N ALA A 29 -15.83 7.24 18.14
CA ALA A 29 -16.52 5.97 18.33
C ALA A 29 -17.14 5.89 19.73
N ALA A 30 -18.36 5.37 19.79
CA ALA A 30 -19.02 5.06 21.05
C ALA A 30 -18.14 4.09 21.85
N ALA A 31 -18.10 4.27 23.17
CA ALA A 31 -17.37 3.41 24.12
C ALA A 31 -15.84 3.28 23.91
N GLY A 32 -15.19 4.17 23.14
CA GLY A 32 -13.73 4.16 22.96
C GLY A 32 -13.20 2.96 22.15
N ILE A 33 -14.07 2.24 21.42
CA ILE A 33 -13.70 1.12 20.57
C ILE A 33 -13.00 1.66 19.32
N VAL A 34 -11.82 1.13 19.01
CA VAL A 34 -11.01 1.61 17.87
C VAL A 34 -10.54 0.45 16.98
N GLY A 35 -10.15 0.78 15.74
CA GLY A 35 -9.52 -0.16 14.83
C GLY A 35 -10.43 -1.30 14.37
N SER A 36 -9.92 -2.52 14.34
CA SER A 36 -10.63 -3.70 13.85
C SER A 36 -11.80 -4.13 14.75
N ALA A 37 -11.75 -3.79 16.05
CA ALA A 37 -12.84 -4.07 16.97
C ALA A 37 -14.10 -3.27 16.61
N LEU A 38 -13.95 -2.00 16.19
CA LEU A 38 -15.06 -1.18 15.72
C LEU A 38 -15.73 -1.77 14.48
N VAL A 39 -14.94 -2.31 13.55
CA VAL A 39 -15.48 -2.99 12.35
C VAL A 39 -16.26 -4.24 12.76
N GLY A 40 -15.71 -5.04 13.68
CA GLY A 40 -16.37 -6.23 14.20
C GLY A 40 -17.72 -5.92 14.87
N GLU A 41 -17.77 -4.86 15.68
CA GLU A 41 -18.98 -4.41 16.34
C GLU A 41 -20.00 -3.86 15.34
N ALA A 42 -19.55 -3.09 14.34
CA ALA A 42 -20.41 -2.61 13.26
C ALA A 42 -21.07 -3.76 12.47
N PHE A 43 -20.34 -4.84 12.23
CA PHE A 43 -20.91 -6.04 11.62
C PHE A 43 -21.84 -6.81 12.57
N SER A 44 -21.62 -6.73 13.89
CA SER A 44 -22.50 -7.38 14.87
C SER A 44 -23.90 -6.78 14.91
N THR A 45 -24.05 -5.50 14.57
CA THR A 45 -25.37 -4.84 14.52
C THR A 45 -26.31 -5.47 13.48
N VAL A 46 -25.76 -6.05 12.39
CA VAL A 46 -26.53 -6.67 11.31
C VAL A 46 -26.51 -8.20 11.42
N PHE A 47 -25.36 -8.79 11.69
CA PHE A 47 -25.14 -10.25 11.66
C PHE A 47 -25.10 -10.89 13.05
N GLY A 48 -25.35 -10.12 14.12
CA GLY A 48 -25.29 -10.62 15.50
C GLY A 48 -23.91 -11.23 15.82
N SER A 49 -23.90 -12.32 16.57
CA SER A 49 -22.68 -13.00 17.01
C SER A 49 -21.80 -13.58 15.88
N PHE A 50 -22.31 -13.68 14.66
CA PHE A 50 -21.56 -14.13 13.50
C PHE A 50 -20.62 -13.03 12.96
N GLY A 51 -21.02 -11.75 13.07
CA GLY A 51 -20.26 -10.61 12.55
C GLY A 51 -18.80 -10.58 13.01
N PRO A 52 -18.50 -10.54 14.31
CA PRO A 52 -17.13 -10.51 14.81
C PRO A 52 -16.29 -11.73 14.40
N LYS A 53 -16.90 -12.92 14.35
CA LYS A 53 -16.23 -14.15 13.91
C LYS A 53 -15.82 -14.07 12.42
N PHE A 54 -16.75 -13.61 11.59
CA PHE A 54 -16.49 -13.41 10.16
C PHE A 54 -15.36 -12.40 9.94
N ILE A 55 -15.38 -11.28 10.65
CA ILE A 55 -14.33 -10.26 10.56
C ILE A 55 -12.97 -10.82 11.03
N ALA A 56 -12.94 -11.56 12.14
CA ALA A 56 -11.70 -12.16 12.65
C ALA A 56 -11.06 -13.13 11.62
N VAL A 57 -11.86 -14.01 11.01
CA VAL A 57 -11.37 -14.92 9.96
C VAL A 57 -10.92 -14.15 8.73
N SER A 58 -11.65 -13.12 8.31
CA SER A 58 -11.31 -12.29 7.16
C SER A 58 -9.99 -11.56 7.38
N ILE A 59 -9.78 -10.96 8.56
CA ILE A 59 -8.51 -10.29 8.92
C ILE A 59 -7.35 -11.28 8.93
N LEU A 60 -7.54 -12.48 9.49
CA LEU A 60 -6.52 -13.52 9.51
C LEU A 60 -6.06 -13.89 8.09
N LEU A 61 -7.02 -14.19 7.20
CA LEU A 61 -6.73 -14.56 5.81
C LEU A 61 -6.07 -13.40 5.06
N PHE A 62 -6.54 -12.18 5.28
CA PHE A 62 -5.98 -10.99 4.66
C PHE A 62 -4.55 -10.70 5.14
N ALA A 63 -4.30 -10.79 6.43
CA ALA A 63 -2.97 -10.64 7.01
C ALA A 63 -2.00 -11.70 6.47
N TYR A 64 -2.43 -12.97 6.43
CA TYR A 64 -1.64 -14.06 5.90
C TYR A 64 -1.25 -13.85 4.42
N SER A 65 -2.22 -13.51 3.58
CA SER A 65 -1.96 -13.25 2.16
C SER A 65 -1.04 -12.04 1.94
N THR A 66 -1.18 -11.01 2.78
CA THR A 66 -0.34 -9.81 2.74
C THR A 66 1.10 -10.14 3.12
N VAL A 67 1.31 -10.90 4.18
CA VAL A 67 2.65 -11.36 4.61
C VAL A 67 3.33 -12.15 3.51
N LEU A 68 2.64 -13.09 2.87
CA LEU A 68 3.17 -13.86 1.75
C LEU A 68 3.56 -12.95 0.57
N GLY A 69 2.71 -11.99 0.22
CA GLY A 69 2.98 -11.04 -0.86
C GLY A 69 4.22 -10.19 -0.59
N TRP A 70 4.31 -9.59 0.60
CA TRP A 70 5.45 -8.77 0.99
C TRP A 70 6.75 -9.57 1.11
N SER A 71 6.70 -10.80 1.61
CA SER A 71 7.85 -11.70 1.63
C SER A 71 8.41 -11.93 0.22
N GLN A 72 7.55 -12.16 -0.76
CA GLN A 72 7.96 -12.35 -2.16
C GLN A 72 8.55 -11.07 -2.78
N TYR A 73 7.96 -9.91 -2.53
CA TYR A 73 8.50 -8.64 -3.01
C TYR A 73 9.89 -8.36 -2.45
N GLY A 74 10.06 -8.54 -1.15
CA GLY A 74 11.34 -8.36 -0.49
C GLY A 74 12.40 -9.35 -0.98
N THR A 75 12.04 -10.63 -1.12
CA THR A 75 12.94 -11.66 -1.66
C THR A 75 13.44 -11.29 -3.05
N LYS A 76 12.54 -10.84 -3.93
CA LYS A 76 12.93 -10.41 -5.29
C LYS A 76 13.82 -9.18 -5.27
N ALA A 77 13.52 -8.19 -4.42
CA ALA A 77 14.33 -6.98 -4.30
C ALA A 77 15.75 -7.30 -3.79
N VAL A 78 15.87 -8.13 -2.75
CA VAL A 78 17.16 -8.54 -2.20
C VAL A 78 17.95 -9.40 -3.19
N SER A 79 17.29 -10.32 -3.89
CA SER A 79 17.93 -11.14 -4.92
C SER A 79 18.42 -10.31 -6.11
N TYR A 80 17.74 -9.22 -6.44
CA TYR A 80 18.17 -8.28 -7.47
C TYR A 80 19.44 -7.49 -7.04
N LEU A 81 19.50 -7.07 -5.79
CA LEU A 81 20.59 -6.23 -5.28
C LEU A 81 21.83 -7.04 -4.87
N LEU A 82 21.65 -8.19 -4.24
CA LEU A 82 22.70 -8.98 -3.59
C LEU A 82 22.90 -10.36 -4.21
N GLY A 83 22.14 -10.69 -5.24
CA GLY A 83 22.20 -11.96 -5.95
C GLY A 83 21.19 -13.02 -5.42
N PRO A 84 20.98 -14.10 -6.20
CA PRO A 84 19.91 -15.07 -5.95
C PRO A 84 20.07 -15.85 -4.63
N GLN A 85 21.30 -16.00 -4.13
CA GLN A 85 21.58 -16.71 -2.88
C GLN A 85 21.12 -15.94 -1.63
N ALA A 86 21.02 -14.62 -1.72
CA ALA A 86 20.61 -13.76 -0.61
C ALA A 86 19.11 -13.87 -0.28
N GLY A 87 18.30 -14.40 -1.19
CA GLY A 87 16.86 -14.56 -0.99
C GLY A 87 16.50 -15.46 0.19
N GLY A 88 17.23 -16.57 0.39
CA GLY A 88 17.00 -17.46 1.52
C GLY A 88 17.34 -16.84 2.87
N ALA A 89 18.47 -16.12 2.94
CA ALA A 89 18.86 -15.39 4.16
C ALA A 89 17.82 -14.29 4.50
N TYR A 90 17.34 -13.57 3.50
CA TYR A 90 16.27 -12.59 3.68
C TYR A 90 15.00 -13.22 4.26
N GLN A 91 14.55 -14.37 3.74
CA GLN A 91 13.36 -15.04 4.24
C GLN A 91 13.51 -15.46 5.70
N ALA A 92 14.68 -15.97 6.11
CA ALA A 92 14.94 -16.34 7.50
C ALA A 92 14.85 -15.11 8.42
N VAL A 93 15.47 -13.99 8.02
CA VAL A 93 15.41 -12.72 8.76
C VAL A 93 13.96 -12.19 8.81
N PHE A 94 13.24 -12.25 7.70
CA PHE A 94 11.85 -11.82 7.61
C PHE A 94 10.94 -12.58 8.59
N VAL A 95 11.07 -13.90 8.66
CA VAL A 95 10.32 -14.73 9.63
C VAL A 95 10.71 -14.36 11.07
N GLY A 96 11.99 -14.15 11.35
CA GLY A 96 12.43 -13.71 12.67
C GLY A 96 11.84 -12.37 13.10
N ILE A 97 11.83 -11.39 12.19
CA ILE A 97 11.21 -10.07 12.43
C ILE A 97 9.70 -10.19 12.62
N MET A 98 9.01 -11.08 11.90
CA MET A 98 7.59 -11.33 12.12
C MET A 98 7.28 -11.81 13.53
N VAL A 99 8.10 -12.72 14.08
CA VAL A 99 7.93 -13.21 15.46
C VAL A 99 8.12 -12.06 16.45
N VAL A 100 9.16 -11.24 16.27
CA VAL A 100 9.38 -10.04 17.10
C VAL A 100 8.21 -9.06 16.99
N GLY A 101 7.72 -8.82 15.78
CA GLY A 101 6.56 -7.94 15.54
C GLY A 101 5.27 -8.43 16.20
N ALA A 102 5.08 -9.75 16.30
CA ALA A 102 3.90 -10.34 16.92
C ALA A 102 3.82 -10.09 18.46
N VAL A 103 4.96 -9.88 19.12
CA VAL A 103 5.02 -9.57 20.56
C VAL A 103 5.23 -8.09 20.87
N MET A 104 5.40 -7.28 19.83
CA MET A 104 5.60 -5.83 19.95
C MET A 104 4.33 -5.10 20.32
N LYS A 105 4.44 -3.99 21.05
CA LYS A 105 3.31 -3.09 21.28
C LYS A 105 2.84 -2.45 19.98
N LEU A 106 1.53 -2.35 19.82
CA LEU A 106 0.92 -1.86 18.57
C LEU A 106 1.40 -0.44 18.22
N ASP A 107 1.48 0.46 19.20
CA ASP A 107 1.92 1.84 18.99
C ASP A 107 3.36 1.88 18.44
N LEU A 108 4.27 1.08 19.01
CA LEU A 108 5.64 0.99 18.51
C LEU A 108 5.69 0.42 17.08
N ALA A 109 4.83 -0.54 16.75
CA ALA A 109 4.74 -1.08 15.40
C ALA A 109 4.28 -0.01 14.38
N TRP A 110 3.33 0.85 14.78
CA TRP A 110 2.91 1.98 13.95
C TRP A 110 4.01 3.03 13.77
N ASP A 111 4.68 3.44 14.84
CA ASP A 111 5.77 4.43 14.80
C ASP A 111 6.92 3.95 13.89
N LEU A 112 7.30 2.66 14.00
CA LEU A 112 8.29 2.07 13.12
C LEU A 112 7.83 2.03 11.66
N SER A 113 6.57 1.64 11.42
CA SER A 113 6.00 1.60 10.07
C SER A 113 6.02 2.99 9.42
N ASP A 114 5.61 4.02 10.13
CA ASP A 114 5.60 5.39 9.64
C ASP A 114 7.01 5.94 9.40
N THR A 115 7.95 5.59 10.28
CA THR A 115 9.37 5.95 10.10
C THR A 115 9.94 5.33 8.82
N PHE A 116 9.73 4.03 8.61
CA PHE A 116 10.21 3.35 7.40
C PHE A 116 9.51 3.84 6.13
N ASN A 117 8.21 4.13 6.19
CA ASN A 117 7.48 4.75 5.09
C ASN A 117 8.07 6.13 4.73
N GLY A 118 8.41 6.93 5.74
CA GLY A 118 9.11 8.21 5.54
C GLY A 118 10.48 8.03 4.88
N LEU A 119 11.27 7.06 5.33
CA LEU A 119 12.56 6.74 4.74
C LEU A 119 12.45 6.25 3.29
N MET A 120 11.42 5.48 2.95
CA MET A 120 11.17 5.04 1.57
C MET A 120 10.88 6.20 0.60
N MET A 121 10.42 7.33 1.10
CA MET A 121 10.17 8.52 0.28
C MET A 121 11.46 9.09 -0.31
N LEU A 122 12.59 9.00 0.39
CA LEU A 122 13.87 9.56 -0.06
C LEU A 122 14.37 8.95 -1.39
N PRO A 123 14.58 7.62 -1.50
CA PRO A 123 15.01 7.03 -2.77
C PRO A 123 13.95 7.19 -3.86
N ASN A 124 12.66 7.19 -3.51
CA ASN A 124 11.59 7.40 -4.46
C ASN A 124 11.63 8.82 -5.06
N LEU A 125 11.87 9.83 -4.22
CA LEU A 125 12.02 11.23 -4.66
C LEU A 125 13.20 11.39 -5.62
N VAL A 126 14.34 10.77 -5.33
CA VAL A 126 15.52 10.76 -6.21
C VAL A 126 15.18 10.09 -7.55
N GLY A 127 14.47 8.96 -7.53
CA GLY A 127 14.02 8.27 -8.75
C GLY A 127 13.08 9.13 -9.60
N VAL A 128 12.08 9.73 -8.98
CA VAL A 128 11.11 10.62 -9.66
C VAL A 128 11.82 11.85 -10.22
N ALA A 129 12.69 12.49 -9.46
CA ALA A 129 13.47 13.65 -9.93
C ALA A 129 14.37 13.27 -11.12
N GLY A 130 15.04 12.11 -11.05
CA GLY A 130 15.88 11.60 -12.14
C GLY A 130 15.10 11.29 -13.43
N LEU A 131 13.88 10.81 -13.30
CA LEU A 131 13.01 10.48 -14.44
C LEU A 131 12.19 11.67 -14.95
N SER A 132 12.11 12.78 -14.22
CA SER A 132 11.28 13.94 -14.56
C SER A 132 11.51 14.48 -15.95
N GLY A 133 12.78 14.57 -16.39
CA GLY A 133 13.15 15.00 -17.73
C GLY A 133 12.65 14.05 -18.84
N THR A 134 12.64 12.75 -18.57
CA THR A 134 12.09 11.74 -19.49
C THR A 134 10.59 11.86 -19.61
N VAL A 135 9.90 12.01 -18.51
CA VAL A 135 8.44 12.22 -18.46
C VAL A 135 8.08 13.50 -19.22
N ALA A 136 8.73 14.61 -18.93
CA ALA A 136 8.48 15.88 -19.62
C ALA A 136 8.66 15.76 -21.13
N ARG A 137 9.68 15.05 -21.61
CA ARG A 137 9.93 14.82 -23.04
C ARG A 137 8.84 13.98 -23.68
N ILE A 138 8.42 12.88 -23.04
CA ILE A 138 7.34 12.02 -23.53
C ILE A 138 6.03 12.80 -23.57
N THR A 139 5.72 13.56 -22.53
CA THR A 139 4.51 14.39 -22.46
C THR A 139 4.49 15.44 -23.55
N ARG A 140 5.60 16.15 -23.81
CA ARG A 140 5.69 17.12 -24.92
C ARG A 140 5.52 16.48 -26.28
N ASN A 141 6.08 15.29 -26.49
CA ASN A 141 5.90 14.54 -27.74
C ASN A 141 4.43 14.12 -27.91
N TYR A 142 3.80 13.64 -26.85
CA TYR A 142 2.37 13.29 -26.86
C TYR A 142 1.50 14.52 -27.18
N ALA A 143 1.73 15.63 -26.49
CA ALA A 143 1.02 16.88 -26.72
C ALA A 143 1.20 17.39 -28.17
N ALA A 144 2.42 17.33 -28.71
CA ALA A 144 2.69 17.72 -30.10
C ALA A 144 1.86 16.90 -31.10
N ARG A 145 1.70 15.61 -30.88
CA ARG A 145 0.93 14.73 -31.75
C ARG A 145 -0.59 14.90 -31.60
N VAL A 146 -1.06 14.86 -30.33
CA VAL A 146 -2.51 14.78 -30.06
C VAL A 146 -3.18 16.14 -30.07
N PHE A 147 -2.54 17.17 -29.47
CA PHE A 147 -3.15 18.50 -29.39
C PHE A 147 -2.76 19.41 -30.54
N TYR A 148 -1.55 19.27 -31.07
CA TYR A 148 -1.06 20.17 -32.14
C TYR A 148 -0.99 19.50 -33.51
N GLY A 149 -1.43 18.25 -33.65
CA GLY A 149 -1.52 17.54 -34.95
C GLY A 149 -0.18 17.38 -35.69
N ARG A 150 0.96 17.49 -34.97
CA ARG A 150 2.27 17.36 -35.60
C ARG A 150 2.60 15.90 -35.90
N ASP A 151 3.09 15.63 -37.11
CA ASP A 151 3.57 14.30 -37.49
C ASP A 151 4.96 14.04 -36.91
N VAL A 152 5.00 13.63 -35.64
CA VAL A 152 6.22 13.31 -34.88
C VAL A 152 6.13 11.87 -34.41
N ALA A 153 7.20 11.08 -34.61
CA ALA A 153 7.24 9.69 -34.15
C ALA A 153 6.97 9.57 -32.64
N PRO A 154 6.19 8.56 -32.19
CA PRO A 154 5.90 8.36 -30.79
C PRO A 154 7.19 8.01 -30.00
N LEU A 155 7.45 8.76 -28.91
CA LEU A 155 8.51 8.45 -27.97
C LEU A 155 7.97 7.54 -26.86
N THR A 156 8.66 6.43 -26.63
CA THR A 156 8.43 5.52 -25.51
C THR A 156 9.57 5.66 -24.49
N ALA A 157 9.34 5.18 -23.27
CA ALA A 157 10.36 5.21 -22.20
C ALA A 157 11.64 4.45 -22.57
N SER A 158 11.54 3.47 -23.48
CA SER A 158 12.66 2.66 -23.99
C SER A 158 13.35 3.25 -25.21
N ALA A 159 12.88 4.38 -25.75
CA ALA A 159 13.53 5.00 -26.91
C ALA A 159 14.95 5.52 -26.55
N PRO A 160 15.98 5.21 -27.35
CA PRO A 160 17.33 5.69 -27.08
C PRO A 160 17.36 7.23 -27.07
N ARG A 161 18.11 7.80 -26.15
CA ARG A 161 18.31 9.27 -26.11
C ARG A 161 18.95 9.71 -27.41
N PRO A 162 18.40 10.71 -28.15
CA PRO A 162 19.11 11.29 -29.28
C PRO A 162 20.45 11.83 -28.79
N ALA A 163 21.53 11.51 -29.55
CA ALA A 163 22.86 12.04 -29.27
C ALA A 163 22.78 13.57 -29.17
N ARG A 164 23.32 14.14 -28.10
CA ARG A 164 23.49 15.60 -28.00
C ARG A 164 24.44 16.02 -29.12
N ARG A 165 23.93 16.79 -30.09
CA ARG A 165 24.75 17.57 -30.99
C ARG A 165 25.19 18.84 -30.31
#